data_6ca9b0c5629c81119ec662cab4202979
#
_entry.id   6ca9b0c5629c81119ec662cab4202979
#
_cell.length_a   1.000
_cell.length_b   1.000
_cell.length_c   1.000
_cell.angle_alpha   90.00
_cell.angle_beta   90.00
_cell.angle_gamma   90.00
#
_symmetry.space_group_name_H-M   'P 1'
#
loop_
_entity.id
_entity.type
_entity.pdbx_description
1 polymer ?
#
loop_
_entity_poly.entity_id
_entity_poly.type
_entity_poly.pdbx_seq_one_letter_code
_entity_poly.pdbx_strand_id
1 'polypeptide(L)'
;MLGDSSEDYMAATGAKWLNQQGVHVMAMSPDKKDYGHHSYPLERFGKAIAFMKAQGCDKLGVMGASTTGMMALLAASYYPELSLTVAISPSDFVMEGFYRDGKDGMAERPGDNESSVTWQNKPLPYLPYAYRHPEYWKKIQEESKAGGDKVASRKLFDESERRHPVQEEERIKVENIHGKLIFIGAEDDVLWDTCKYIRRMEERLNRLPHDSAFESWLYAHGTHFAFPQSLLKMILPVGSGLLVSLMFRAGREHPKECRETRIDIDGKFKKALAEW
;
A
#
# COMPACT_ATOMS: atom_id res chain seq x y z
N MET A 1 6.07 -5.77 -8.66
CA MET A 1 5.85 -5.71 -7.23
C MET A 1 6.63 -4.54 -6.64
N LEU A 2 6.04 -3.83 -5.72
CA LEU A 2 6.65 -2.71 -5.02
C LEU A 2 7.10 -3.16 -3.63
N GLY A 3 8.28 -2.75 -3.23
CA GLY A 3 8.84 -2.97 -1.90
C GLY A 3 9.65 -1.76 -1.47
N ASP A 4 10.10 -1.77 -0.24
CA ASP A 4 10.75 -0.61 0.37
C ASP A 4 12.23 -0.46 -0.01
N SER A 5 12.90 -1.54 -0.39
CA SER A 5 14.23 -1.50 -0.98
C SER A 5 14.50 -2.75 -1.83
N SER A 6 15.49 -2.69 -2.75
CA SER A 6 15.86 -3.85 -3.57
C SER A 6 16.45 -5.00 -2.74
N GLU A 7 16.90 -4.70 -1.53
CA GLU A 7 17.39 -5.67 -0.54
C GLU A 7 16.33 -5.98 0.52
N ASP A 8 15.13 -5.42 0.38
CA ASP A 8 14.02 -5.68 1.27
C ASP A 8 13.61 -7.15 1.15
N TYR A 9 13.73 -7.86 2.26
CA TYR A 9 13.34 -9.26 2.36
C TYR A 9 11.87 -9.49 1.97
N MET A 10 10.98 -8.56 2.33
CA MET A 10 9.56 -8.66 1.99
C MET A 10 9.33 -8.50 0.48
N ALA A 11 9.99 -7.54 -0.16
CA ALA A 11 9.89 -7.34 -1.61
C ALA A 11 10.46 -8.55 -2.37
N ALA A 12 11.63 -9.06 -1.97
CA ALA A 12 12.24 -10.24 -2.56
C ALA A 12 11.36 -11.49 -2.37
N THR A 13 10.80 -11.68 -1.17
CA THR A 13 9.92 -12.81 -0.86
C THR A 13 8.61 -12.72 -1.63
N GLY A 14 8.02 -11.52 -1.72
CA GLY A 14 6.82 -11.28 -2.51
C GLY A 14 7.05 -11.53 -4.00
N ALA A 15 8.20 -11.11 -4.55
CA ALA A 15 8.55 -11.41 -5.93
C ALA A 15 8.66 -12.93 -6.16
N LYS A 16 9.34 -13.65 -5.26
CA LYS A 16 9.42 -15.11 -5.30
C LYS A 16 8.04 -15.78 -5.20
N TRP A 17 7.19 -15.27 -4.32
CA TRP A 17 5.82 -15.78 -4.18
C TRP A 17 4.99 -15.58 -5.47
N LEU A 18 5.06 -14.41 -6.10
CA LEU A 18 4.39 -14.15 -7.37
C LEU A 18 4.96 -15.02 -8.51
N ASN A 19 6.28 -15.22 -8.58
CA ASN A 19 6.89 -16.14 -9.54
C ASN A 19 6.31 -17.56 -9.41
N GLN A 20 6.02 -18.01 -8.20
CA GLN A 20 5.37 -19.31 -7.97
C GLN A 20 3.92 -19.36 -8.45
N GLN A 21 3.28 -18.21 -8.70
CA GLN A 21 1.96 -18.12 -9.34
C GLN A 21 2.05 -18.07 -10.88
N GLY A 22 3.23 -18.25 -11.45
CA GLY A 22 3.42 -18.33 -12.91
C GLY A 22 3.63 -16.99 -13.62
N VAL A 23 3.93 -15.91 -12.89
CA VAL A 23 4.19 -14.59 -13.48
C VAL A 23 5.65 -14.17 -13.33
N HIS A 24 6.18 -13.46 -14.31
CA HIS A 24 7.48 -12.79 -14.18
C HIS A 24 7.35 -11.56 -13.31
N VAL A 25 8.33 -11.32 -12.45
CA VAL A 25 8.25 -10.24 -11.46
C VAL A 25 9.51 -9.38 -11.49
N MET A 26 9.30 -8.07 -11.55
CA MET A 26 10.30 -7.07 -11.25
C MET A 26 9.95 -6.45 -9.89
N ALA A 27 10.82 -6.59 -8.90
CA ALA A 27 10.71 -5.85 -7.66
C ALA A 27 11.18 -4.41 -7.91
N MET A 28 10.33 -3.45 -7.55
CA MET A 28 10.67 -2.03 -7.61
C MET A 28 10.80 -1.50 -6.20
N SER A 29 11.86 -0.75 -5.97
CA SER A 29 12.15 -0.18 -4.66
C SER A 29 12.76 1.19 -4.79
N PRO A 30 12.61 2.03 -3.75
CA PRO A 30 13.38 3.25 -3.60
C PRO A 30 14.89 2.93 -3.54
N ASP A 31 15.71 3.92 -3.80
CA ASP A 31 17.16 3.78 -3.67
C ASP A 31 17.55 3.57 -2.19
N LYS A 32 18.62 2.83 -1.94
CA LYS A 32 19.13 2.52 -0.59
C LYS A 32 19.33 3.74 0.32
N LYS A 33 19.61 4.89 -0.26
CA LYS A 33 19.93 6.12 0.48
C LYS A 33 18.69 6.94 0.84
N ASP A 34 17.64 6.84 0.04
CA ASP A 34 16.37 7.53 0.23
C ASP A 34 15.26 6.47 0.35
N TYR A 35 15.42 5.66 1.38
CA TYR A 35 14.33 4.81 1.75
C TYR A 35 13.12 5.66 2.03
N GLY A 36 12.14 5.26 1.52
CA GLY A 36 10.89 5.82 1.87
C GLY A 36 10.29 6.46 0.66
N HIS A 37 9.22 6.62 0.73
CA HIS A 37 8.23 7.23 -0.02
C HIS A 37 8.47 8.75 0.06
N HIS A 38 9.61 9.18 -0.47
CA HIS A 38 10.05 10.55 -0.46
C HIS A 38 10.50 10.95 -1.86
N SER A 39 9.77 11.89 -2.47
CA SER A 39 10.05 12.40 -3.82
C SER A 39 10.33 11.30 -4.86
N TYR A 40 9.62 10.16 -4.75
CA TYR A 40 9.81 9.01 -5.64
C TYR A 40 9.34 9.34 -7.06
N PRO A 41 10.21 9.25 -8.08
CA PRO A 41 9.84 9.58 -9.44
C PRO A 41 8.94 8.50 -10.07
N LEU A 42 7.70 8.82 -10.41
CA LEU A 42 6.77 7.89 -11.09
C LEU A 42 7.30 7.40 -12.43
N GLU A 43 8.20 8.15 -13.07
CA GLU A 43 8.86 7.75 -14.32
C GLU A 43 9.65 6.44 -14.21
N ARG A 44 10.00 6.03 -13.00
CA ARG A 44 10.63 4.71 -12.77
C ARG A 44 9.72 3.56 -13.19
N PHE A 45 8.40 3.72 -13.03
CA PHE A 45 7.42 2.73 -13.50
C PHE A 45 7.41 2.65 -15.03
N GLY A 46 7.46 3.78 -15.74
CA GLY A 46 7.55 3.79 -17.20
C GLY A 46 8.80 3.06 -17.71
N LYS A 47 9.94 3.24 -17.04
CA LYS A 47 11.17 2.50 -17.37
C LYS A 47 11.03 1.00 -17.10
N ALA A 48 10.39 0.62 -15.99
CA ALA A 48 10.13 -0.79 -15.68
C ALA A 48 9.16 -1.43 -16.69
N ILE A 49 8.09 -0.74 -17.07
CA ILE A 49 7.13 -1.15 -18.10
C ILE A 49 7.85 -1.38 -19.44
N ALA A 50 8.66 -0.42 -19.87
CA ALA A 50 9.43 -0.54 -21.11
C ALA A 50 10.40 -1.73 -21.08
N PHE A 51 11.07 -1.94 -19.95
CA PHE A 51 11.94 -3.09 -19.76
C PHE A 51 11.19 -4.43 -19.85
N MET A 52 10.07 -4.56 -19.13
CA MET A 52 9.28 -5.80 -19.13
C MET A 52 8.71 -6.10 -20.52
N LYS A 53 8.23 -5.08 -21.25
CA LYS A 53 7.81 -5.23 -22.66
C LYS A 53 8.95 -5.71 -23.55
N ALA A 54 10.15 -5.17 -23.36
CA ALA A 54 11.34 -5.62 -24.11
C ALA A 54 11.76 -7.06 -23.80
N GLN A 55 11.35 -7.60 -22.63
CA GLN A 55 11.52 -9.02 -22.29
C GLN A 55 10.38 -9.92 -22.82
N GLY A 56 9.45 -9.37 -23.59
CA GLY A 56 8.33 -10.12 -24.19
C GLY A 56 7.11 -10.29 -23.28
N CYS A 57 6.97 -9.45 -22.25
CA CYS A 57 5.76 -9.45 -21.42
C CYS A 57 4.65 -8.67 -22.11
N ASP A 58 3.59 -9.34 -22.55
CA ASP A 58 2.44 -8.72 -23.23
C ASP A 58 1.42 -8.14 -22.26
N LYS A 59 1.25 -8.75 -21.08
CA LYS A 59 0.39 -8.28 -20.01
C LYS A 59 1.22 -7.79 -18.84
N LEU A 60 0.88 -6.61 -18.33
CA LEU A 60 1.61 -5.99 -17.23
C LEU A 60 0.67 -5.64 -16.09
N GLY A 61 1.09 -5.96 -14.86
CA GLY A 61 0.36 -5.59 -13.65
C GLY A 61 1.27 -4.95 -12.62
N VAL A 62 0.66 -4.29 -11.65
CA VAL A 62 1.35 -3.71 -10.50
C VAL A 62 0.65 -4.14 -9.21
N MET A 63 1.44 -4.45 -8.18
CA MET A 63 0.94 -4.80 -6.86
C MET A 63 1.75 -4.10 -5.79
N GLY A 64 1.06 -3.55 -4.82
CA GLY A 64 1.68 -2.94 -3.65
C GLY A 64 0.79 -3.04 -2.41
N ALA A 65 1.39 -2.78 -1.26
CA ALA A 65 0.69 -2.79 0.02
C ALA A 65 1.07 -1.56 0.84
N SER A 66 0.13 -1.06 1.67
CA SER A 66 0.37 0.12 2.50
C SER A 66 0.72 1.34 1.61
N THR A 67 1.75 2.07 1.91
CA THR A 67 2.23 3.19 1.07
C THR A 67 2.59 2.72 -0.36
N THR A 68 3.12 1.50 -0.51
CA THR A 68 3.35 0.96 -1.86
C THR A 68 2.05 0.55 -2.57
N GLY A 69 0.96 0.33 -1.84
CA GLY A 69 -0.40 0.21 -2.39
C GLY A 69 -0.87 1.53 -3.01
N MET A 70 -0.66 2.65 -2.32
CA MET A 70 -0.86 3.99 -2.87
C MET A 70 -0.02 4.19 -4.14
N MET A 71 1.27 3.82 -4.11
CA MET A 71 2.15 3.95 -5.27
C MET A 71 1.72 3.07 -6.46
N ALA A 72 1.17 1.88 -6.19
CA ALA A 72 0.63 1.01 -7.23
C ALA A 72 -0.57 1.67 -7.94
N LEU A 73 -1.47 2.28 -7.18
CA LEU A 73 -2.61 3.04 -7.72
C LEU A 73 -2.15 4.24 -8.53
N LEU A 74 -1.18 5.00 -8.01
CA LEU A 74 -0.59 6.13 -8.75
C LEU A 74 0.06 5.66 -10.05
N ALA A 75 0.90 4.63 -10.00
CA ALA A 75 1.51 4.10 -11.22
C ALA A 75 0.45 3.71 -12.26
N ALA A 76 -0.60 3.00 -11.85
CA ALA A 76 -1.66 2.58 -12.77
C ALA A 76 -2.48 3.75 -13.31
N SER A 77 -2.67 4.83 -12.55
CA SER A 77 -3.38 6.02 -13.03
C SER A 77 -2.60 6.86 -14.04
N TYR A 78 -1.28 6.67 -14.14
CA TYR A 78 -0.40 7.34 -15.11
C TYR A 78 0.03 6.46 -16.29
N TYR A 79 -0.06 5.13 -16.14
CA TYR A 79 0.42 4.16 -17.13
C TYR A 79 -0.70 3.20 -17.54
N PRO A 80 -1.44 3.51 -18.60
CA PRO A 80 -2.58 2.71 -19.07
C PRO A 80 -2.18 1.31 -19.56
N GLU A 81 -0.89 1.05 -19.73
CA GLU A 81 -0.38 -0.29 -20.06
C GLU A 81 -0.52 -1.32 -18.92
N LEU A 82 -0.75 -0.85 -17.70
CA LEU A 82 -0.97 -1.72 -16.54
C LEU A 82 -2.41 -2.22 -16.55
N SER A 83 -2.60 -3.49 -16.88
CA SER A 83 -3.92 -4.13 -17.04
C SER A 83 -4.39 -4.90 -15.79
N LEU A 84 -3.55 -4.98 -14.75
CA LEU A 84 -3.92 -5.47 -13.41
C LEU A 84 -3.27 -4.58 -12.35
N THR A 85 -4.10 -4.07 -11.45
CA THR A 85 -3.64 -3.30 -10.29
C THR A 85 -4.17 -3.93 -9.01
N VAL A 86 -3.29 -4.28 -8.08
CA VAL A 86 -3.66 -4.81 -6.77
C VAL A 86 -3.11 -3.89 -5.68
N ALA A 87 -4.00 -3.26 -4.94
CA ALA A 87 -3.66 -2.36 -3.85
C ALA A 87 -4.17 -2.92 -2.51
N ILE A 88 -3.23 -3.30 -1.65
CA ILE A 88 -3.53 -3.83 -0.31
C ILE A 88 -3.35 -2.71 0.70
N SER A 89 -4.35 -2.46 1.51
CA SER A 89 -4.37 -1.39 2.52
C SER A 89 -3.90 -0.03 1.99
N PRO A 90 -4.42 0.45 0.82
CA PRO A 90 -3.99 1.71 0.23
C PRO A 90 -4.61 2.93 0.92
N SER A 91 -4.07 4.13 0.64
CA SER A 91 -4.81 5.40 0.75
C SER A 91 -5.45 5.78 -0.58
N ASP A 92 -6.41 6.70 -0.56
CA ASP A 92 -7.06 7.30 -1.74
C ASP A 92 -6.45 8.67 -2.13
N PHE A 93 -5.40 9.06 -1.44
CA PHE A 93 -4.66 10.30 -1.64
C PHE A 93 -3.15 10.05 -1.61
N VAL A 94 -2.40 10.99 -2.18
CA VAL A 94 -0.94 11.01 -2.07
C VAL A 94 -0.57 11.41 -0.65
N MET A 95 0.27 10.63 0.01
CA MET A 95 0.77 10.93 1.36
C MET A 95 1.95 11.89 1.29
N GLU A 96 2.15 12.65 2.37
CA GLU A 96 3.43 13.31 2.60
C GLU A 96 4.56 12.28 2.66
N GLY A 97 5.71 12.63 2.14
CA GLY A 97 6.89 11.77 2.18
C GLY A 97 7.42 11.57 3.58
N PHE A 98 8.23 10.54 3.75
CA PHE A 98 8.99 10.31 4.97
C PHE A 98 10.36 9.69 4.70
N TYR A 99 11.28 9.96 5.59
CA TYR A 99 12.66 9.51 5.53
C TYR A 99 12.90 8.31 6.44
N ARG A 100 13.85 7.47 6.06
CA ARG A 100 14.42 6.40 6.88
C ARG A 100 15.92 6.62 7.06
N ASP A 101 16.29 7.75 7.58
CA ASP A 101 17.69 8.15 7.73
C ASP A 101 18.28 7.85 9.11
N GLY A 102 17.48 7.38 10.04
CA GLY A 102 17.90 6.99 11.38
C GLY A 102 18.39 8.15 12.26
N LYS A 103 18.18 9.40 11.83
CA LYS A 103 18.71 10.58 12.54
C LYS A 103 18.26 10.70 13.99
N ASP A 104 17.13 10.11 14.32
CA ASP A 104 16.51 10.21 15.65
C ASP A 104 16.50 8.89 16.40
N GLY A 105 17.21 7.88 15.90
CA GLY A 105 17.09 6.52 16.39
C GLY A 105 15.75 5.86 16.05
N MET A 106 14.89 6.52 15.26
CA MET A 106 13.64 5.99 14.74
C MET A 106 13.84 5.47 13.32
N ALA A 107 13.08 4.44 12.96
CA ALA A 107 13.17 3.87 11.61
C ALA A 107 12.72 4.87 10.53
N GLU A 108 11.74 5.71 10.85
CA GLU A 108 11.07 6.60 9.90
C GLU A 108 10.75 7.94 10.57
N ARG A 109 10.76 9.01 9.79
CA ARG A 109 10.30 10.33 10.20
C ARG A 109 9.59 11.03 9.04
N PRO A 110 8.60 11.93 9.31
CA PRO A 110 7.91 12.66 8.25
C PRO A 110 8.91 13.51 7.45
N GLY A 111 8.65 13.63 6.16
CA GLY A 111 9.30 14.61 5.29
C GLY A 111 8.94 16.03 5.72
N ASP A 112 9.84 16.96 5.45
CA ASP A 112 9.64 18.37 5.83
C ASP A 112 8.80 19.10 4.77
N ASN A 113 7.50 18.82 4.72
CA ASN A 113 6.55 19.31 3.72
C ASN A 113 6.92 18.89 2.27
N GLU A 114 7.26 17.64 2.09
CA GLU A 114 7.62 17.08 0.79
C GLU A 114 6.65 15.97 0.40
N SER A 115 6.33 15.89 -0.88
CA SER A 115 5.53 14.80 -1.42
C SER A 115 6.27 13.47 -1.37
N SER A 116 5.55 12.39 -1.13
CA SER A 116 6.11 11.05 -1.30
C SER A 116 6.48 10.72 -2.75
N VAL A 117 5.88 11.42 -3.72
CA VAL A 117 5.97 11.08 -5.14
C VAL A 117 6.17 12.33 -6.00
N THR A 118 6.95 12.21 -7.07
CA THR A 118 7.10 13.24 -8.09
C THR A 118 6.67 12.73 -9.47
N TRP A 119 6.25 13.66 -10.32
CA TRP A 119 6.00 13.46 -11.74
C TRP A 119 6.65 14.58 -12.54
N GLN A 120 7.47 14.25 -13.54
CA GLN A 120 8.24 15.21 -14.34
C GLN A 120 9.03 16.19 -13.47
N ASN A 121 9.70 15.65 -12.45
CA ASN A 121 10.47 16.40 -11.44
C ASN A 121 9.64 17.42 -10.62
N LYS A 122 8.31 17.31 -10.62
CA LYS A 122 7.44 18.15 -9.79
C LYS A 122 6.79 17.27 -8.71
N PRO A 123 6.74 17.73 -7.46
CA PRO A 123 6.02 17.01 -6.42
C PRO A 123 4.53 16.92 -6.77
N LEU A 124 3.93 15.75 -6.58
CA LEU A 124 2.48 15.63 -6.64
C LEU A 124 1.86 16.30 -5.40
N PRO A 125 0.69 16.96 -5.53
CA PRO A 125 -0.08 17.41 -4.38
C PRO A 125 -0.36 16.25 -3.41
N TYR A 126 -0.29 16.50 -2.10
CA TYR A 126 -0.34 15.48 -1.08
C TYR A 126 -1.03 15.96 0.20
N LEU A 127 -1.56 15.02 0.98
CA LEU A 127 -2.07 15.29 2.32
C LEU A 127 -0.89 15.48 3.29
N PRO A 128 -0.71 16.67 3.91
CA PRO A 128 0.34 16.89 4.90
C PRO A 128 -0.02 16.21 6.22
N TYR A 129 0.99 15.65 6.92
CA TYR A 129 0.78 15.11 8.25
C TYR A 129 0.48 16.22 9.28
N ALA A 130 -0.47 15.95 10.17
CA ALA A 130 -0.89 16.87 11.23
C ALA A 130 0.22 17.26 12.20
N TYR A 131 1.21 16.39 12.33
CA TYR A 131 2.31 16.54 13.28
C TYR A 131 3.66 16.39 12.61
N ARG A 132 4.62 17.20 13.09
CA ARG A 132 6.02 17.14 12.66
C ARG A 132 6.84 16.30 13.65
N HIS A 133 8.03 15.93 13.25
CA HIS A 133 9.00 15.33 14.16
C HIS A 133 9.41 16.33 15.29
N PRO A 134 9.53 15.93 16.58
CA PRO A 134 9.34 14.57 17.10
C PRO A 134 7.89 14.24 17.51
N GLU A 135 6.96 15.18 17.44
CA GLU A 135 5.57 15.00 17.90
C GLU A 135 4.84 13.90 17.12
N TYR A 136 5.16 13.73 15.85
CA TYR A 136 4.64 12.65 14.99
C TYR A 136 4.78 11.28 15.69
N TRP A 137 5.97 10.92 16.12
CA TRP A 137 6.23 9.67 16.82
C TRP A 137 5.60 9.58 18.20
N LYS A 138 5.55 10.70 18.91
CA LYS A 138 4.88 10.76 20.22
C LYS A 138 3.40 10.41 20.07
N LYS A 139 2.73 10.92 19.04
CA LYS A 139 1.31 10.62 18.76
C LYS A 139 1.10 9.15 18.40
N ILE A 140 1.94 8.58 17.55
CA ILE A 140 1.91 7.16 17.23
C ILE A 140 2.11 6.29 18.48
N GLN A 141 3.07 6.62 19.34
CA GLN A 141 3.32 5.89 20.58
C GLN A 141 2.15 5.98 21.55
N GLU A 142 1.57 7.17 21.72
CA GLU A 142 0.40 7.40 22.56
C GLU A 142 -0.79 6.55 22.07
N GLU A 143 -1.09 6.58 20.79
CA GLU A 143 -2.18 5.82 20.17
C GLU A 143 -1.95 4.31 20.29
N SER A 144 -0.75 3.83 19.95
CA SER A 144 -0.35 2.43 20.03
C SER A 144 -0.54 1.87 21.44
N LYS A 145 -0.03 2.61 22.44
CA LYS A 145 -0.16 2.22 23.85
C LYS A 145 -1.62 2.18 24.30
N ALA A 146 -2.41 3.19 23.91
CA ALA A 146 -3.84 3.25 24.28
C ALA A 146 -4.66 2.15 23.62
N GLY A 147 -4.35 1.78 22.37
CA GLY A 147 -4.98 0.71 21.62
C GLY A 147 -4.49 -0.69 21.99
N GLY A 148 -3.33 -0.80 22.62
CA GLY A 148 -2.66 -2.07 22.89
C GLY A 148 -2.00 -2.69 21.66
N ASP A 149 -1.68 -1.85 20.65
CA ASP A 149 -1.00 -2.23 19.43
C ASP A 149 0.51 -1.94 19.53
N LYS A 150 1.33 -2.58 18.68
CA LYS A 150 2.75 -2.21 18.56
C LYS A 150 2.95 -0.94 17.74
N VAL A 151 2.07 -0.72 16.79
CA VAL A 151 2.02 0.48 15.96
C VAL A 151 0.57 0.79 15.60
N ALA A 152 0.16 2.03 15.84
CA ALA A 152 -1.13 2.57 15.43
C ALA A 152 -0.97 4.05 15.08
N SER A 153 -1.55 4.48 13.97
CA SER A 153 -1.46 5.85 13.46
C SER A 153 -2.77 6.35 12.83
N ARG A 154 -3.86 5.60 12.99
CA ARG A 154 -5.16 5.96 12.41
C ARG A 154 -5.62 7.35 12.86
N LYS A 155 -5.48 7.65 14.16
CA LYS A 155 -5.84 8.98 14.69
C LYS A 155 -4.96 10.10 14.14
N LEU A 156 -3.69 9.82 13.82
CA LEU A 156 -2.80 10.79 13.19
C LEU A 156 -3.31 11.12 11.77
N PHE A 157 -3.71 10.12 10.99
CA PHE A 157 -4.28 10.33 9.65
C PHE A 157 -5.65 11.03 9.72
N ASP A 158 -6.52 10.62 10.64
CA ASP A 158 -7.81 11.30 10.86
C ASP A 158 -7.62 12.77 11.25
N GLU A 159 -6.64 13.07 12.10
CA GLU A 159 -6.29 14.45 12.47
C GLU A 159 -5.68 15.23 11.30
N SER A 160 -4.90 14.55 10.45
CA SER A 160 -4.35 15.16 9.22
C SER A 160 -5.48 15.59 8.29
N GLU A 161 -6.41 14.69 7.99
CA GLU A 161 -7.60 15.01 7.18
C GLU A 161 -8.50 16.07 7.82
N ARG A 162 -8.61 16.08 9.16
CA ARG A 162 -9.41 17.08 9.86
C ARG A 162 -8.80 18.49 9.75
N ARG A 163 -7.48 18.62 9.82
CA ARG A 163 -6.77 19.91 9.70
C ARG A 163 -6.66 20.35 8.25
N HIS A 164 -6.47 19.39 7.36
CA HIS A 164 -6.35 19.61 5.93
C HIS A 164 -7.29 18.65 5.18
N PRO A 165 -8.56 19.05 4.95
CA PRO A 165 -9.46 18.21 4.15
C PRO A 165 -8.85 17.90 2.78
N VAL A 166 -8.79 16.62 2.43
CA VAL A 166 -8.13 16.17 1.20
C VAL A 166 -8.70 16.88 -0.03
N GLN A 167 -7.83 17.61 -0.74
CA GLN A 167 -8.19 18.35 -1.93
C GLN A 167 -8.28 17.42 -3.15
N GLU A 168 -9.01 17.87 -4.18
CA GLU A 168 -9.21 17.04 -5.38
C GLU A 168 -7.89 16.68 -6.08
N GLU A 169 -6.94 17.60 -6.14
CA GLU A 169 -5.61 17.41 -6.73
C GLU A 169 -4.71 16.45 -5.94
N GLU A 170 -4.98 16.25 -4.65
CA GLU A 170 -4.26 15.31 -3.79
C GLU A 170 -4.78 13.87 -3.94
N ARG A 171 -5.99 13.72 -4.49
CA ARG A 171 -6.63 12.41 -4.68
C ARG A 171 -6.02 11.64 -5.83
N ILE A 172 -5.87 10.34 -5.62
CA ILE A 172 -5.47 9.41 -6.68
C ILE A 172 -6.60 9.32 -7.70
N LYS A 173 -6.26 9.51 -8.98
CA LYS A 173 -7.22 9.48 -10.10
C LYS A 173 -7.49 8.04 -10.52
N VAL A 174 -8.17 7.29 -9.66
CA VAL A 174 -8.46 5.86 -9.91
C VAL A 174 -9.32 5.62 -11.14
N GLU A 175 -10.07 6.61 -11.60
CA GLU A 175 -10.83 6.57 -12.85
C GLU A 175 -9.95 6.51 -14.10
N ASN A 176 -8.67 6.86 -13.99
CA ASN A 176 -7.70 6.73 -15.07
C ASN A 176 -7.01 5.36 -15.11
N ILE A 177 -7.34 4.46 -14.18
CA ILE A 177 -6.77 3.11 -14.14
C ILE A 177 -7.51 2.22 -15.15
N HIS A 178 -6.74 1.44 -15.91
CA HIS A 178 -7.25 0.52 -16.90
C HIS A 178 -7.23 -0.93 -16.43
N GLY A 179 -8.04 -1.78 -17.09
CA GLY A 179 -8.06 -3.22 -16.84
C GLY A 179 -8.68 -3.60 -15.49
N LYS A 180 -8.09 -4.59 -14.80
CA LYS A 180 -8.63 -5.09 -13.54
C LYS A 180 -7.99 -4.36 -12.35
N LEU A 181 -8.84 -3.82 -11.47
CA LEU A 181 -8.42 -3.09 -10.27
C LEU A 181 -8.98 -3.80 -9.03
N ILE A 182 -8.09 -4.19 -8.11
CA ILE A 182 -8.45 -4.91 -6.90
C ILE A 182 -7.99 -4.10 -5.68
N PHE A 183 -8.94 -3.74 -4.85
CA PHE A 183 -8.71 -3.14 -3.54
C PHE A 183 -8.85 -4.19 -2.45
N ILE A 184 -7.95 -4.19 -1.48
CA ILE A 184 -8.00 -5.10 -0.33
C ILE A 184 -7.82 -4.29 0.95
N GLY A 185 -8.73 -4.47 1.94
CA GLY A 185 -8.67 -3.76 3.20
C GLY A 185 -9.42 -4.43 4.33
N ALA A 186 -9.15 -3.97 5.55
CA ALA A 186 -9.84 -4.43 6.75
C ALA A 186 -10.31 -3.24 7.60
N GLU A 187 -11.49 -3.38 8.24
CA GLU A 187 -12.09 -2.35 9.09
C GLU A 187 -11.28 -2.10 10.36
N ASP A 188 -10.61 -3.13 10.85
CA ASP A 188 -9.77 -3.12 12.03
C ASP A 188 -8.30 -2.71 11.75
N ASP A 189 -8.05 -2.09 10.59
CA ASP A 189 -6.76 -1.47 10.29
C ASP A 189 -6.55 -0.24 11.20
N VAL A 190 -5.50 -0.29 12.01
CA VAL A 190 -5.16 0.76 12.97
C VAL A 190 -4.05 1.70 12.48
N LEU A 191 -3.47 1.45 11.29
CA LEU A 191 -2.50 2.37 10.71
C LEU A 191 -3.21 3.56 10.06
N TRP A 192 -4.29 3.29 9.34
CA TRP A 192 -5.23 4.27 8.79
C TRP A 192 -6.57 3.63 8.44
N ASP A 193 -7.59 4.41 8.12
CA ASP A 193 -8.90 3.90 7.76
C ASP A 193 -8.96 3.41 6.31
N THR A 194 -8.32 2.26 6.06
CA THR A 194 -8.24 1.66 4.73
C THR A 194 -9.61 1.49 4.07
N CYS A 195 -10.59 0.99 4.82
CA CYS A 195 -11.92 0.74 4.25
C CYS A 195 -12.65 2.04 3.88
N LYS A 196 -12.50 3.11 4.67
CA LYS A 196 -12.99 4.46 4.31
C LYS A 196 -12.37 4.94 2.99
N TYR A 197 -11.08 4.76 2.84
CA TYR A 197 -10.36 5.19 1.65
C TYR A 197 -10.77 4.40 0.41
N ILE A 198 -10.91 3.08 0.54
CA ILE A 198 -11.40 2.24 -0.56
C ILE A 198 -12.81 2.63 -0.97
N ARG A 199 -13.74 2.83 -0.02
CA ARG A 199 -15.12 3.27 -0.34
C ARG A 199 -15.15 4.60 -1.07
N ARG A 200 -14.29 5.57 -0.71
CA ARG A 200 -14.17 6.83 -1.44
C ARG A 200 -13.69 6.63 -2.89
N MET A 201 -12.80 5.67 -3.12
CA MET A 201 -12.35 5.30 -4.48
C MET A 201 -13.48 4.60 -5.26
N GLU A 202 -14.25 3.71 -4.63
CA GLU A 202 -15.44 3.10 -5.23
C GLU A 202 -16.49 4.15 -5.61
N GLU A 203 -16.79 5.09 -4.70
CA GLU A 203 -17.72 6.21 -4.97
C GLU A 203 -17.23 7.05 -6.15
N ARG A 204 -15.92 7.29 -6.25
CA ARG A 204 -15.32 8.01 -7.37
C ARG A 204 -15.49 7.25 -8.68
N LEU A 205 -15.19 5.95 -8.73
CA LEU A 205 -15.39 5.10 -9.89
C LEU A 205 -16.85 5.03 -10.30
N ASN A 206 -17.77 4.84 -9.34
CA ASN A 206 -19.22 4.81 -9.65
C ASN A 206 -19.77 6.15 -10.19
N ARG A 207 -19.10 7.26 -9.96
CA ARG A 207 -19.53 8.60 -10.38
C ARG A 207 -18.88 9.07 -11.67
N LEU A 208 -17.62 8.72 -11.90
CA LEU A 208 -16.83 9.21 -13.04
C LEU A 208 -16.72 8.14 -14.13
N PRO A 209 -16.66 8.54 -15.42
CA PRO A 209 -16.37 7.60 -16.48
C PRO A 209 -15.03 6.91 -16.27
N HIS A 210 -15.00 5.60 -16.41
CA HIS A 210 -13.79 4.77 -16.34
C HIS A 210 -14.00 3.50 -17.19
N ASP A 211 -12.93 2.81 -17.53
CA ASP A 211 -12.95 1.54 -18.27
C ASP A 211 -12.34 0.37 -17.48
N SER A 212 -12.03 0.59 -16.21
CA SER A 212 -11.55 -0.47 -15.32
C SER A 212 -12.69 -1.34 -14.80
N ALA A 213 -12.44 -2.65 -14.68
CA ALA A 213 -13.27 -3.55 -13.88
C ALA A 213 -12.70 -3.61 -12.47
N PHE A 214 -13.44 -3.11 -11.46
CA PHE A 214 -12.92 -3.06 -10.10
C PHE A 214 -13.64 -4.02 -9.14
N GLU A 215 -12.89 -4.51 -8.17
CA GLU A 215 -13.38 -5.34 -7.06
C GLU A 215 -12.79 -4.81 -5.74
N SER A 216 -13.62 -4.79 -4.68
CA SER A 216 -13.16 -4.46 -3.32
C SER A 216 -13.38 -5.64 -2.40
N TRP A 217 -12.29 -6.10 -1.80
CA TRP A 217 -12.30 -7.18 -0.83
C TRP A 217 -12.13 -6.59 0.57
N LEU A 218 -13.25 -6.22 1.19
CA LEU A 218 -13.30 -5.59 2.50
C LEU A 218 -13.68 -6.62 3.57
N TYR A 219 -12.96 -6.62 4.67
CA TYR A 219 -13.12 -7.58 5.76
C TYR A 219 -13.28 -6.88 7.10
N ALA A 220 -14.10 -7.44 7.98
CA ALA A 220 -14.23 -6.92 9.33
C ALA A 220 -12.93 -7.07 10.12
N HIS A 221 -12.24 -8.20 9.95
CA HIS A 221 -11.00 -8.52 10.64
C HIS A 221 -9.91 -8.98 9.67
N GLY A 222 -8.80 -8.29 9.65
CA GLY A 222 -7.67 -8.58 8.77
C GLY A 222 -6.42 -7.81 9.18
N THR A 223 -6.61 -6.75 9.97
CA THR A 223 -5.59 -5.78 10.35
C THR A 223 -4.95 -5.09 9.14
N HIS A 224 -3.92 -4.30 9.33
CA HIS A 224 -3.12 -3.77 8.22
C HIS A 224 -2.42 -4.88 7.40
N PHE A 225 -2.35 -6.10 7.95
CA PHE A 225 -1.74 -7.26 7.29
C PHE A 225 -2.76 -8.19 6.62
N ALA A 226 -3.75 -7.60 5.94
CA ALA A 226 -4.70 -8.32 5.08
C ALA A 226 -4.02 -8.84 3.79
N PHE A 227 -2.97 -9.64 3.96
CA PHE A 227 -2.19 -10.24 2.87
C PHE A 227 -2.67 -11.65 2.51
N PRO A 228 -2.39 -12.15 1.30
CA PRO A 228 -2.55 -13.56 0.98
C PRO A 228 -1.85 -14.46 2.01
N GLN A 229 -2.53 -15.50 2.51
CA GLN A 229 -2.00 -16.37 3.58
C GLN A 229 -0.70 -17.07 3.16
N SER A 230 -0.59 -17.48 1.90
CA SER A 230 0.61 -18.14 1.40
C SER A 230 1.80 -17.18 1.29
N LEU A 231 1.57 -15.90 0.94
CA LEU A 231 2.60 -14.87 0.96
C LEU A 231 3.11 -14.63 2.40
N LEU A 232 2.20 -14.46 3.35
CA LEU A 232 2.58 -14.23 4.74
C LEU A 232 3.37 -15.42 5.33
N LYS A 233 3.02 -16.66 4.95
CA LYS A 233 3.78 -17.86 5.33
C LYS A 233 5.18 -17.89 4.70
N MET A 234 5.37 -17.34 3.53
CA MET A 234 6.71 -17.24 2.93
C MET A 234 7.57 -16.18 3.60
N ILE A 235 6.97 -15.05 4.01
CA ILE A 235 7.65 -14.01 4.78
C ILE A 235 8.04 -14.54 6.17
N LEU A 236 7.12 -15.26 6.82
CA LEU A 236 7.29 -15.85 8.15
C LEU A 236 6.80 -17.29 8.14
N PRO A 237 7.66 -18.25 7.80
CA PRO A 237 7.29 -19.67 7.71
C PRO A 237 6.73 -20.24 9.01
N VAL A 238 7.30 -19.79 10.16
CA VAL A 238 6.84 -20.17 11.50
C VAL A 238 6.35 -18.92 12.21
N GLY A 239 5.11 -18.95 12.69
CA GLY A 239 4.59 -17.86 13.52
C GLY A 239 3.97 -16.68 12.75
N SER A 240 3.57 -16.86 11.48
CA SER A 240 2.88 -15.79 10.74
C SER A 240 1.62 -15.26 11.42
N GLY A 241 0.82 -16.14 12.05
CA GLY A 241 -0.30 -15.73 12.90
C GLY A 241 0.14 -15.05 14.19
N LEU A 242 1.25 -15.51 14.77
CA LEU A 242 1.83 -14.92 15.98
C LEU A 242 2.33 -13.49 15.71
N LEU A 243 2.95 -13.22 14.56
CA LEU A 243 3.37 -11.86 14.22
C LEU A 243 2.18 -10.91 14.20
N VAL A 244 1.10 -11.26 13.48
CA VAL A 244 -0.11 -10.43 13.42
C VAL A 244 -0.67 -10.18 14.83
N SER A 245 -0.70 -11.21 15.66
CA SER A 245 -1.14 -11.10 17.06
C SER A 245 -0.19 -10.26 17.94
N LEU A 246 1.12 -10.30 17.68
CA LEU A 246 2.09 -9.47 18.40
C LEU A 246 2.00 -7.99 17.97
N MET A 247 1.73 -7.74 16.70
CA MET A 247 1.67 -6.38 16.17
C MET A 247 0.35 -5.69 16.50
N PHE A 248 -0.79 -6.40 16.39
CA PHE A 248 -2.11 -5.80 16.45
C PHE A 248 -3.01 -6.47 17.50
N ARG A 249 -3.71 -5.65 18.26
CA ARG A 249 -4.72 -6.09 19.21
C ARG A 249 -5.80 -6.92 18.53
N ALA A 250 -6.31 -6.47 17.39
CA ALA A 250 -7.32 -7.20 16.62
C ALA A 250 -6.84 -8.61 16.22
N GLY A 251 -5.56 -8.78 15.90
CA GLY A 251 -4.98 -10.09 15.63
C GLY A 251 -4.94 -11.02 16.84
N ARG A 252 -4.97 -10.48 18.09
CA ARG A 252 -5.09 -11.25 19.33
C ARG A 252 -6.53 -11.57 19.68
N GLU A 253 -7.43 -10.63 19.47
CA GLU A 253 -8.85 -10.76 19.81
C GLU A 253 -9.61 -11.60 18.76
N HIS A 254 -9.22 -11.52 17.48
CA HIS A 254 -9.87 -12.18 16.35
C HIS A 254 -8.88 -13.02 15.50
N PRO A 255 -8.09 -13.93 16.11
CA PRO A 255 -7.02 -14.63 15.39
C PRO A 255 -7.54 -15.58 14.30
N LYS A 256 -8.72 -16.15 14.52
CA LYS A 256 -9.38 -17.06 13.58
C LYS A 256 -9.89 -16.27 12.36
N GLU A 257 -10.63 -15.22 12.60
CA GLU A 257 -11.22 -14.35 11.58
C GLU A 257 -10.12 -13.69 10.71
N CYS A 258 -9.07 -13.15 11.32
CA CYS A 258 -7.91 -12.63 10.59
C CYS A 258 -7.23 -13.70 9.72
N ARG A 259 -7.20 -14.96 10.17
CA ARG A 259 -6.64 -16.06 9.37
C ARG A 259 -7.57 -16.43 8.22
N GLU A 260 -8.89 -16.51 8.46
CA GLU A 260 -9.89 -16.77 7.43
C GLU A 260 -9.88 -15.70 6.33
N THR A 261 -9.80 -14.42 6.72
CA THR A 261 -9.59 -13.29 5.79
C THR A 261 -8.39 -13.52 4.88
N ARG A 262 -7.23 -13.88 5.43
CA ARG A 262 -6.03 -14.11 4.62
C ARG A 262 -6.13 -15.32 3.70
N ILE A 263 -6.85 -16.37 4.12
CA ILE A 263 -7.11 -17.55 3.28
C ILE A 263 -8.04 -17.19 2.12
N ASP A 264 -9.08 -16.42 2.38
CA ASP A 264 -10.01 -15.96 1.35
C ASP A 264 -9.30 -15.05 0.33
N ILE A 265 -8.50 -14.08 0.80
CA ILE A 265 -7.66 -13.23 -0.06
C ILE A 265 -6.73 -14.10 -0.94
N ASP A 266 -6.09 -15.11 -0.37
CA ASP A 266 -5.18 -16.01 -1.10
C ASP A 266 -5.89 -16.75 -2.23
N GLY A 267 -7.09 -17.27 -1.97
CA GLY A 267 -7.93 -17.93 -2.97
C GLY A 267 -8.41 -16.98 -4.07
N LYS A 268 -8.94 -15.84 -3.71
CA LYS A 268 -9.40 -14.81 -4.63
C LYS A 268 -8.27 -14.26 -5.50
N PHE A 269 -7.09 -14.03 -4.90
CA PHE A 269 -5.93 -13.52 -5.61
C PHE A 269 -5.43 -14.50 -6.69
N LYS A 270 -5.30 -15.79 -6.34
CA LYS A 270 -4.92 -16.84 -7.29
C LYS A 270 -5.92 -16.95 -8.45
N LYS A 271 -7.22 -16.88 -8.14
CA LYS A 271 -8.26 -16.84 -9.16
C LYS A 271 -8.11 -15.60 -10.06
N ALA A 272 -7.93 -14.43 -9.47
CA ALA A 272 -7.79 -13.18 -10.21
C ALA A 272 -6.58 -13.19 -11.17
N LEU A 273 -5.45 -13.81 -10.75
CA LEU A 273 -4.28 -13.99 -11.60
C LEU A 273 -4.53 -14.99 -12.73
N ALA A 274 -5.23 -16.08 -12.46
CA ALA A 274 -5.54 -17.09 -13.46
C ALA A 274 -6.51 -16.58 -14.56
N GLU A 275 -7.38 -15.63 -14.20
CA GLU A 275 -8.33 -15.01 -15.11
C GLU A 275 -7.74 -13.81 -15.86
N TRP A 276 -6.66 -13.24 -15.35
CA TRP A 276 -5.94 -12.13 -15.97
C TRP A 276 -4.99 -12.63 -17.06
#